data_92161b0c580802b902eb4a49fad78086
#
_entry.id   92161b0c580802b902eb4a49fad78086
#
_cell.length_a   1.000
_cell.length_b   1.000
_cell.length_c   1.000
_cell.angle_alpha   90.00
_cell.angle_beta   90.00
_cell.angle_gamma   90.00
#
_symmetry.space_group_name_H-M   'P 1'
#
loop_
_entity.id
_entity.type
_entity.pdbx_description
1 polymer ?
#
loop_
_entity_poly.entity_id
_entity_poly.type
_entity_poly.pdbx_seq_one_letter_code
_entity_poly.pdbx_strand_id
1 'polypeptide(L)'
;MSRILLLSLLLALATACASTQPAGRTDHQGDRQGRYRTYYDAARSQLFTRGRYRHGRPVGRWRYYAQAGEMQHQERYRRHGLSDIVYYYPSGQVFKQGHARLADEPDGLHFYWFGDWNYYSPAGALDSVQVYNLGKRTSTRYLTANRLSLTK
;
A
#
# COMPACT_ATOMS: atom_id res chain seq x y z
N MET A 1 6.30 1.53 -71.50
CA MET A 1 5.96 0.43 -70.56
C MET A 1 6.67 0.68 -69.26
N SER A 2 5.97 1.41 -68.33
CA SER A 2 6.55 1.79 -67.02
C SER A 2 6.08 0.78 -65.98
N ARG A 3 7.06 0.11 -65.34
CA ARG A 3 6.82 -0.77 -64.20
C ARG A 3 6.90 0.06 -62.91
N ILE A 4 5.77 0.28 -62.30
CA ILE A 4 5.65 0.91 -60.98
C ILE A 4 5.91 -0.17 -59.94
N LEU A 5 7.02 -0.07 -59.22
CA LEU A 5 7.36 -0.87 -58.06
C LEU A 5 6.64 -0.25 -56.83
N LEU A 6 5.60 -0.90 -56.36
CA LEU A 6 4.94 -0.61 -55.09
C LEU A 6 5.80 -1.15 -53.95
N LEU A 7 6.49 -0.24 -53.26
CA LEU A 7 7.23 -0.55 -52.02
C LEU A 7 6.24 -0.47 -50.84
N SER A 8 5.74 -1.61 -50.41
CA SER A 8 4.89 -1.72 -49.20
C SER A 8 5.79 -1.64 -47.97
N LEU A 9 5.77 -0.47 -47.32
CA LEU A 9 6.42 -0.24 -46.01
C LEU A 9 5.58 -0.87 -44.93
N LEU A 10 5.94 -2.07 -44.46
CA LEU A 10 5.38 -2.68 -43.26
C LEU A 10 5.92 -1.94 -42.04
N LEU A 11 5.09 -1.07 -41.48
CA LEU A 11 5.34 -0.42 -40.18
C LEU A 11 5.02 -1.42 -39.09
N ALA A 12 6.03 -2.13 -38.57
CA ALA A 12 5.91 -2.99 -37.39
C ALA A 12 5.74 -2.10 -36.18
N LEU A 13 4.50 -1.97 -35.69
CA LEU A 13 4.24 -1.43 -34.34
C LEU A 13 4.79 -2.42 -33.31
N ALA A 14 5.99 -2.18 -32.84
CA ALA A 14 6.49 -2.81 -31.63
C ALA A 14 5.72 -2.23 -30.45
N THR A 15 4.65 -2.89 -30.01
CA THR A 15 4.03 -2.65 -28.72
C THR A 15 5.03 -3.07 -27.64
N ALA A 16 5.84 -2.11 -27.19
CA ALA A 16 6.66 -2.27 -26.02
C ALA A 16 5.72 -2.39 -24.80
N CYS A 17 5.40 -3.61 -24.41
CA CYS A 17 4.89 -3.87 -23.06
C CYS A 17 5.97 -3.40 -22.08
N ALA A 18 5.82 -2.17 -21.58
CA ALA A 18 6.62 -1.67 -20.48
C ALA A 18 6.28 -2.50 -19.25
N SER A 19 7.02 -3.60 -19.04
CA SER A 19 6.98 -4.33 -17.79
C SER A 19 7.55 -3.39 -16.72
N THR A 20 6.70 -2.82 -15.88
CA THR A 20 7.08 -2.07 -14.70
C THR A 20 7.68 -3.03 -13.66
N GLN A 21 8.80 -3.65 -14.00
CA GLN A 21 9.55 -4.48 -13.06
C GLN A 21 10.16 -3.54 -12.02
N PRO A 22 9.82 -3.71 -10.73
CA PRO A 22 10.45 -2.94 -9.68
C PRO A 22 11.95 -3.29 -9.67
N ALA A 23 12.79 -2.27 -9.72
CA ALA A 23 14.23 -2.45 -9.59
C ALA A 23 14.57 -2.92 -8.16
N GLY A 24 14.46 -4.24 -7.93
CA GLY A 24 14.82 -4.91 -6.70
C GLY A 24 15.95 -5.89 -6.98
N ARG A 25 16.90 -5.98 -6.06
CA ARG A 25 17.87 -7.09 -6.04
C ARG A 25 17.15 -8.34 -5.55
N THR A 26 17.55 -9.50 -6.05
CA THR A 26 17.21 -10.80 -5.49
C THR A 26 18.40 -11.34 -4.71
N ASP A 27 18.17 -12.22 -3.76
CA ASP A 27 19.22 -13.02 -3.11
C ASP A 27 19.53 -14.29 -3.92
N HIS A 28 20.36 -15.17 -3.37
CA HIS A 28 20.78 -16.42 -4.06
C HIS A 28 19.64 -17.41 -4.27
N GLN A 29 18.52 -17.28 -3.55
CA GLN A 29 17.33 -18.09 -3.73
C GLN A 29 16.33 -17.47 -4.73
N GLY A 30 16.63 -16.29 -5.28
CA GLY A 30 15.74 -15.54 -6.17
C GLY A 30 14.72 -14.67 -5.43
N ASP A 31 14.81 -14.61 -4.11
CA ASP A 31 13.92 -13.83 -3.27
C ASP A 31 14.24 -12.33 -3.32
N ARG A 32 13.20 -11.49 -3.24
CA ARG A 32 13.37 -10.03 -3.22
C ARG A 32 14.24 -9.58 -2.06
N GLN A 33 15.23 -8.72 -2.35
CA GLN A 33 16.19 -8.24 -1.38
C GLN A 33 16.51 -6.75 -1.57
N GLY A 34 16.62 -5.99 -0.46
CA GLY A 34 17.06 -4.60 -0.51
C GLY A 34 15.95 -3.58 -0.67
N ARG A 35 16.29 -2.38 -1.14
CA ARG A 35 15.34 -1.28 -1.36
C ARG A 35 14.39 -1.61 -2.50
N TYR A 36 13.13 -1.24 -2.34
CA TYR A 36 12.06 -1.47 -3.30
C TYR A 36 11.29 -0.19 -3.54
N ARG A 37 10.95 0.08 -4.81
CA ARG A 37 10.12 1.21 -5.22
C ARG A 37 9.27 0.79 -6.41
N THR A 38 8.01 1.22 -6.41
CA THR A 38 7.14 1.15 -7.59
C THR A 38 6.59 2.52 -7.89
N TYR A 39 6.13 2.69 -9.12
CA TYR A 39 5.67 3.97 -9.63
C TYR A 39 4.34 3.77 -10.35
N TYR A 40 3.53 4.81 -10.42
CA TYR A 40 2.29 4.83 -11.19
C TYR A 40 2.55 4.86 -12.69
N ASP A 41 3.70 5.40 -13.10
CA ASP A 41 4.08 5.63 -14.50
C ASP A 41 5.40 4.95 -14.88
N ALA A 42 5.56 4.67 -16.18
CA ALA A 42 6.77 4.08 -16.72
C ALA A 42 7.99 5.01 -16.67
N ALA A 43 7.77 6.33 -16.66
CA ALA A 43 8.82 7.35 -16.55
C ALA A 43 9.39 7.45 -15.12
N ARG A 44 8.75 6.77 -14.14
CA ARG A 44 9.13 6.74 -12.72
C ARG A 44 9.10 8.13 -12.07
N SER A 45 8.19 8.98 -12.54
CA SER A 45 8.02 10.34 -12.01
C SER A 45 7.09 10.36 -10.79
N GLN A 46 6.09 9.47 -10.75
CA GLN A 46 5.09 9.41 -9.70
C GLN A 46 5.26 8.16 -8.84
N LEU A 47 5.86 8.33 -7.67
CA LEU A 47 6.13 7.24 -6.73
C LEU A 47 4.83 6.68 -6.16
N PHE A 48 4.59 5.36 -6.33
CA PHE A 48 3.47 4.65 -5.72
C PHE A 48 3.86 4.09 -4.35
N THR A 49 4.96 3.31 -4.27
CA THR A 49 5.39 2.72 -3.00
C THR A 49 6.89 2.71 -2.84
N ARG A 50 7.34 2.74 -1.58
CA ARG A 50 8.74 2.48 -1.23
C ARG A 50 8.86 1.70 0.07
N GLY A 51 9.81 0.77 0.10
CA GLY A 51 10.09 -0.05 1.26
C GLY A 51 11.39 -0.82 1.11
N ARG A 52 11.49 -1.91 1.85
CA ARG A 52 12.64 -2.81 1.80
C ARG A 52 12.18 -4.26 1.97
N TYR A 53 12.76 -5.14 1.18
CA TYR A 53 12.63 -6.59 1.32
C TYR A 53 13.88 -7.20 1.96
N ARG A 54 13.68 -8.30 2.68
CA ARG A 54 14.71 -9.20 3.16
C ARG A 54 14.18 -10.63 3.02
N HIS A 55 14.87 -11.46 2.21
CA HIS A 55 14.46 -12.83 1.90
C HIS A 55 12.97 -12.92 1.51
N GLY A 56 12.59 -12.21 0.47
CA GLY A 56 11.21 -12.17 -0.04
C GLY A 56 10.18 -11.45 0.83
N ARG A 57 10.50 -11.13 2.10
CA ARG A 57 9.55 -10.54 3.05
C ARG A 57 9.73 -9.03 3.20
N PRO A 58 8.65 -8.25 3.29
CA PRO A 58 8.74 -6.84 3.61
C PRO A 58 9.27 -6.64 5.04
N VAL A 59 10.18 -5.67 5.22
CA VAL A 59 10.77 -5.34 6.52
C VAL A 59 10.81 -3.84 6.76
N GLY A 60 10.76 -3.44 8.04
CA GLY A 60 10.87 -2.05 8.44
C GLY A 60 9.69 -1.21 7.99
N ARG A 61 9.96 0.00 7.49
CA ARG A 61 8.92 0.96 7.13
C ARG A 61 8.64 0.95 5.63
N TRP A 62 7.37 0.74 5.27
CA TRP A 62 6.82 0.86 3.94
C TRP A 62 5.92 2.09 3.87
N ARG A 63 5.97 2.82 2.77
CA ARG A 63 5.14 4.00 2.52
C ARG A 63 4.48 3.88 1.17
N TYR A 64 3.22 4.27 1.14
CA TYR A 64 2.35 4.25 -0.03
C TYR A 64 1.83 5.66 -0.26
N TYR A 65 1.85 6.08 -1.51
CA TYR A 65 1.50 7.43 -1.91
C TYR A 65 0.33 7.41 -2.88
N ALA A 66 -0.53 8.40 -2.82
CA ALA A 66 -1.53 8.65 -3.84
C ALA A 66 -0.85 9.16 -5.13
N GLN A 67 -1.58 9.14 -6.24
CA GLN A 67 -1.04 9.60 -7.53
C GLN A 67 -0.67 11.09 -7.52
N ALA A 68 -1.34 11.90 -6.70
CA ALA A 68 -1.03 13.31 -6.50
C ALA A 68 0.19 13.56 -5.59
N GLY A 69 0.77 12.48 -5.00
CA GLY A 69 2.04 12.53 -4.26
C GLY A 69 1.89 12.53 -2.75
N GLU A 70 0.67 12.71 -2.21
CA GLU A 70 0.43 12.69 -0.77
C GLU A 70 0.62 11.28 -0.21
N MET A 71 1.11 11.19 1.02
CA MET A 71 1.25 9.90 1.70
C MET A 71 -0.14 9.36 2.10
N GLN A 72 -0.55 8.27 1.46
CA GLN A 72 -1.83 7.61 1.69
C GLN A 72 -1.82 6.75 2.96
N HIS A 73 -0.79 5.91 3.12
CA HIS A 73 -0.58 5.14 4.33
C HIS A 73 0.88 4.71 4.49
N GLN A 74 1.21 4.29 5.68
CA GLN A 74 2.47 3.63 5.99
C GLN A 74 2.23 2.36 6.80
N GLU A 75 3.15 1.40 6.63
CA GLU A 75 3.20 0.14 7.35
C GLU A 75 4.57 0.00 8.01
N ARG A 76 4.62 -0.46 9.23
CA ARG A 76 5.86 -0.78 9.93
C ARG A 76 5.88 -2.26 10.27
N TYR A 77 6.57 -3.03 9.44
CA TYR A 77 6.76 -4.46 9.64
C TYR A 77 7.68 -4.72 10.83
N ARG A 78 7.21 -5.58 11.73
CA ARG A 78 7.88 -6.04 12.94
C ARG A 78 8.25 -7.52 12.82
N ARG A 79 8.79 -8.10 13.87
CA ARG A 79 9.06 -9.55 13.94
C ARG A 79 7.75 -10.34 13.92
N HIS A 80 7.82 -11.61 13.54
CA HIS A 80 6.70 -12.56 13.50
C HIS A 80 5.53 -12.12 12.61
N GLY A 81 5.82 -11.43 11.50
CA GLY A 81 4.80 -11.00 10.53
C GLY A 81 3.85 -9.91 11.02
N LEU A 82 4.08 -9.33 12.19
CA LEU A 82 3.26 -8.23 12.70
C LEU A 82 3.59 -6.92 11.98
N SER A 83 2.58 -6.09 11.79
CA SER A 83 2.77 -4.72 11.30
C SER A 83 1.83 -3.72 11.98
N ASP A 84 2.36 -2.50 12.20
CA ASP A 84 1.55 -1.34 12.54
C ASP A 84 1.22 -0.59 11.26
N ILE A 85 -0.02 -0.16 11.09
CA ILE A 85 -0.48 0.54 9.90
C ILE A 85 -1.11 1.86 10.30
N VAL A 86 -0.78 2.91 9.56
CA VAL A 86 -1.38 4.24 9.72
C VAL A 86 -1.80 4.75 8.35
N TYR A 87 -3.07 5.07 8.21
CA TYR A 87 -3.64 5.76 7.04
C TYR A 87 -3.80 7.24 7.33
N TYR A 88 -3.65 8.05 6.31
CA TYR A 88 -3.71 9.49 6.42
C TYR A 88 -4.81 10.08 5.54
N TYR A 89 -5.37 11.19 5.97
CA TYR A 89 -6.12 12.09 5.10
C TYR A 89 -5.17 12.79 4.11
N PRO A 90 -5.66 13.34 3.00
CA PRO A 90 -4.84 14.15 2.09
C PRO A 90 -4.14 15.34 2.78
N SER A 91 -4.73 15.84 3.88
CA SER A 91 -4.13 16.86 4.74
C SER A 91 -2.90 16.41 5.53
N GLY A 92 -2.58 15.08 5.52
CA GLY A 92 -1.51 14.49 6.30
C GLY A 92 -1.89 14.09 7.73
N GLN A 93 -3.09 14.42 8.18
CA GLN A 93 -3.60 13.99 9.49
C GLN A 93 -3.95 12.51 9.48
N VAL A 94 -3.83 11.84 10.63
CA VAL A 94 -4.18 10.42 10.76
C VAL A 94 -5.68 10.24 10.54
N PHE A 95 -6.03 9.36 9.59
CA PHE A 95 -7.41 8.92 9.35
C PHE A 95 -7.75 7.70 10.19
N LYS A 96 -6.88 6.68 10.16
CA LYS A 96 -7.05 5.48 10.97
C LYS A 96 -5.72 4.79 11.21
N GLN A 97 -5.64 4.03 12.30
CA GLN A 97 -4.47 3.22 12.60
C GLN A 97 -4.84 1.92 13.32
N GLY A 98 -4.03 0.91 13.14
CA GLY A 98 -4.24 -0.41 13.75
C GLY A 98 -3.12 -1.37 13.41
N HIS A 99 -3.42 -2.66 13.54
CA HIS A 99 -2.45 -3.73 13.40
C HIS A 99 -2.86 -4.72 12.32
N ALA A 100 -1.85 -5.30 11.66
CA ALA A 100 -2.05 -6.42 10.75
C ALA A 100 -1.02 -7.51 11.02
N ARG A 101 -1.31 -8.70 10.53
CA ARG A 101 -0.43 -9.86 10.53
C ARG A 101 -0.27 -10.38 9.11
N LEU A 102 0.96 -10.63 8.74
CA LEU A 102 1.33 -11.38 7.56
C LEU A 102 1.55 -12.84 8.01
N ALA A 103 0.70 -13.74 7.56
CA ALA A 103 0.71 -15.16 7.92
C ALA A 103 1.03 -16.01 6.70
N ASP A 104 1.87 -17.04 6.89
CA ASP A 104 2.07 -18.07 5.89
C ASP A 104 0.94 -19.10 6.05
N GLU A 105 0.15 -19.29 5.02
CA GLU A 105 -0.91 -20.30 4.96
C GLU A 105 -0.66 -21.28 3.82
N PRO A 106 -1.32 -22.46 3.79
CA PRO A 106 -1.06 -23.49 2.77
C PRO A 106 -1.23 -23.00 1.32
N ASP A 107 -2.09 -22.02 1.10
CA ASP A 107 -2.40 -21.41 -0.20
C ASP A 107 -1.59 -20.13 -0.48
N GLY A 108 -0.72 -19.70 0.45
CA GLY A 108 0.17 -18.56 0.26
C GLY A 108 0.28 -17.61 1.44
N LEU A 109 0.79 -16.41 1.16
CA LEU A 109 1.03 -15.37 2.14
C LEU A 109 -0.21 -14.48 2.27
N HIS A 110 -0.85 -14.50 3.43
CA HIS A 110 -2.05 -13.74 3.74
C HIS A 110 -1.79 -12.56 4.65
N PHE A 111 -2.55 -11.48 4.45
CA PHE A 111 -2.44 -10.25 5.20
C PHE A 111 -3.78 -9.92 5.88
N TYR A 112 -3.81 -9.97 7.21
CA TYR A 112 -5.02 -9.79 7.99
C TYR A 112 -4.93 -8.61 8.95
N TRP A 113 -5.95 -7.77 8.95
CA TRP A 113 -6.18 -6.83 10.04
C TRP A 113 -6.68 -7.58 11.27
N PHE A 114 -6.20 -7.17 12.45
CA PHE A 114 -6.64 -7.73 13.73
C PHE A 114 -6.62 -6.70 14.85
N GLY A 115 -7.38 -6.99 15.93
CA GLY A 115 -7.49 -6.14 17.11
C GLY A 115 -8.16 -4.81 16.81
N ASP A 116 -7.86 -3.83 17.64
CA ASP A 116 -8.47 -2.51 17.58
C ASP A 116 -7.88 -1.66 16.46
N TRP A 117 -8.77 -1.05 15.68
CA TRP A 117 -8.47 -0.05 14.68
C TRP A 117 -9.14 1.26 15.06
N ASN A 118 -8.34 2.25 15.38
CA ASN A 118 -8.78 3.58 15.78
C ASN A 118 -9.03 4.44 14.53
N TYR A 119 -10.20 5.06 14.47
CA TYR A 119 -10.60 5.97 13.40
C TYR A 119 -10.71 7.38 13.96
N TYR A 120 -10.18 8.35 13.23
CA TYR A 120 -10.11 9.74 13.66
C TYR A 120 -10.86 10.65 12.68
N SER A 121 -11.46 11.70 13.18
CA SER A 121 -12.03 12.76 12.38
C SER A 121 -10.92 13.59 11.69
N PRO A 122 -11.24 14.39 10.65
CA PRO A 122 -10.27 15.32 10.06
C PRO A 122 -9.69 16.34 11.04
N ALA A 123 -10.37 16.59 12.17
CA ALA A 123 -9.87 17.44 13.27
C ALA A 123 -8.93 16.69 14.22
N GLY A 124 -8.68 15.39 14.01
CA GLY A 124 -7.78 14.57 14.82
C GLY A 124 -8.44 13.97 16.08
N ALA A 125 -9.75 14.19 16.30
CA ALA A 125 -10.46 13.57 17.41
C ALA A 125 -10.74 12.08 17.11
N LEU A 126 -10.58 11.21 18.11
CA LEU A 126 -10.95 9.80 18.00
C LEU A 126 -12.47 9.67 17.86
N ASP A 127 -12.91 9.15 16.72
CA ASP A 127 -14.33 9.02 16.34
C ASP A 127 -14.90 7.66 16.70
N SER A 128 -14.17 6.61 16.33
CA SER A 128 -14.63 5.24 16.57
C SER A 128 -13.46 4.26 16.68
N VAL A 129 -13.75 3.12 17.32
CA VAL A 129 -12.86 1.96 17.35
C VAL A 129 -13.57 0.78 16.70
N GLN A 130 -12.96 0.21 15.68
CA GLN A 130 -13.45 -1.00 15.02
C GLN A 130 -12.53 -2.17 15.37
N VAL A 131 -13.12 -3.31 15.73
CA VAL A 131 -12.36 -4.52 16.07
C VAL A 131 -12.37 -5.47 14.89
N TYR A 132 -11.19 -5.99 14.55
CA TYR A 132 -11.00 -6.95 13.47
C TYR A 132 -10.46 -8.28 14.00
N ASN A 133 -10.91 -9.37 13.37
CA ASN A 133 -10.37 -10.71 13.55
C ASN A 133 -10.22 -11.35 12.16
N LEU A 134 -9.01 -11.81 11.82
CA LEU A 134 -8.66 -12.38 10.51
C LEU A 134 -9.19 -11.53 9.32
N GLY A 135 -8.98 -10.21 9.37
CA GLY A 135 -9.41 -9.27 8.34
C GLY A 135 -10.91 -8.91 8.38
N LYS A 136 -11.74 -9.63 9.14
CA LYS A 136 -13.17 -9.39 9.25
C LYS A 136 -13.48 -8.47 10.43
N ARG A 137 -14.24 -7.38 10.19
CA ARG A 137 -14.72 -6.52 11.26
C ARG A 137 -15.77 -7.26 12.09
N THR A 138 -15.53 -7.36 13.41
CA THR A 138 -16.40 -8.05 14.37
C THR A 138 -17.25 -7.09 15.20
N SER A 139 -16.76 -5.88 15.46
CA SER A 139 -17.53 -4.87 16.18
C SER A 139 -17.11 -3.44 15.84
N THR A 140 -17.94 -2.47 16.19
CA THR A 140 -17.66 -1.04 16.11
C THR A 140 -18.19 -0.35 17.36
N ARG A 141 -17.34 0.47 18.00
CA ARG A 141 -17.73 1.33 19.12
C ARG A 141 -17.49 2.79 18.69
N TYR A 142 -18.55 3.57 18.64
CA TYR A 142 -18.49 5.00 18.38
C TYR A 142 -18.21 5.75 19.68
N LEU A 143 -17.35 6.75 19.61
CA LEU A 143 -17.06 7.63 20.73
C LEU A 143 -17.85 8.93 20.52
N THR A 144 -19.05 8.95 21.05
CA THR A 144 -19.86 10.17 21.06
C THR A 144 -19.13 11.21 21.90
N ALA A 145 -18.85 12.37 21.33
CA ALA A 145 -18.41 13.52 22.11
C ALA A 145 -19.45 13.77 23.19
N ASN A 146 -19.07 13.60 24.45
CA ASN A 146 -19.93 13.76 25.61
C ASN A 146 -20.49 15.20 25.58
N ARG A 147 -21.74 15.39 25.18
CA ARG A 147 -22.46 16.63 25.41
C ARG A 147 -22.58 16.77 26.93
N LEU A 148 -21.64 17.45 27.54
CA LEU A 148 -21.89 18.10 28.81
C LEU A 148 -22.90 19.22 28.56
N SER A 149 -24.18 18.86 28.46
CA SER A 149 -25.27 19.80 28.67
C SER A 149 -25.30 20.12 30.15
N LEU A 150 -24.53 21.12 30.55
CA LEU A 150 -24.82 21.83 31.79
C LEU A 150 -26.12 22.62 31.56
N THR A 151 -27.26 21.99 31.83
CA THR A 151 -28.48 22.72 32.10
C THR A 151 -28.36 23.27 33.52
N LYS A 152 -28.21 24.61 33.58
CA LYS A 152 -28.52 25.38 34.76
C LYS A 152 -30.03 25.37 34.98
#